data_c5d8b0aac161227f39984cdff6121ef7
#
_entry.id   c5d8b0aac161227f39984cdff6121ef7
#
_cell.length_a   1.000
_cell.length_b   1.000
_cell.length_c   1.000
_cell.angle_alpha   90.00
_cell.angle_beta   90.00
_cell.angle_gamma   90.00
#
_symmetry.space_group_name_H-M   'P 1'
#
loop_
_entity.id
_entity.type
_entity.pdbx_description
1 polymer ?
#
loop_
_entity_poly.entity_id
_entity_poly.type
_entity_poly.pdbx_seq_one_letter_code
_entity_poly.pdbx_strand_id
1 'polypeptide(L)'
;MELTPTAFVPKPIRIVVIGAGISGIQFLKDVITRLPNVSITVYDKNSQEGGTWAENRYPGCACDIPSHAYQYSWNPNPRWSRLYAEAAEILDYLKSTVTKFDLRRYIQFGTTCTGANWDEKNSEWNVFLQSNGNTNNEISVKCDVFVVAVGRLNNWKLPDIDGLDTFQGRVIHTANWPQGLDYHGKDVAVIGNGASSTQCLASLRK
;
A
#
# COMPACT_ATOMS: atom_id res chain seq x y z
N MET A 1 54.85 -20.05 -0.13
CA MET A 1 53.78 -19.63 -1.05
C MET A 1 52.51 -19.55 -0.21
N GLU A 2 52.30 -18.40 0.42
CA GLU A 2 51.12 -18.15 1.25
C GLU A 2 49.91 -17.99 0.35
N LEU A 3 48.98 -18.93 0.46
CA LEU A 3 47.64 -18.78 -0.11
C LEU A 3 46.92 -17.72 0.69
N THR A 4 46.91 -16.50 0.20
CA THR A 4 45.96 -15.48 0.68
C THR A 4 44.55 -16.01 0.39
N PRO A 5 43.72 -16.24 1.42
CA PRO A 5 42.32 -16.61 1.15
C PRO A 5 41.67 -15.38 0.46
N THR A 6 41.33 -15.51 -0.79
CA THR A 6 40.41 -14.58 -1.45
C THR A 6 39.10 -14.71 -0.67
N ALA A 7 38.91 -13.82 0.30
CA ALA A 7 37.67 -13.74 1.02
C ALA A 7 36.55 -13.53 -0.01
N PHE A 8 35.69 -14.51 -0.19
CA PHE A 8 34.49 -14.35 -0.98
C PHE A 8 33.61 -13.28 -0.31
N VAL A 9 33.60 -12.11 -0.89
CA VAL A 9 32.69 -11.03 -0.43
C VAL A 9 31.36 -11.25 -1.20
N PRO A 10 30.31 -11.70 -0.53
CA PRO A 10 29.02 -11.92 -1.20
C PRO A 10 28.52 -10.60 -1.76
N LYS A 11 28.11 -10.59 -3.02
CA LYS A 11 27.41 -9.46 -3.62
C LYS A 11 26.11 -9.20 -2.85
N PRO A 12 25.79 -7.95 -2.50
CA PRO A 12 24.51 -7.64 -1.86
C PRO A 12 23.35 -8.08 -2.75
N ILE A 13 22.35 -8.73 -2.15
CA ILE A 13 21.10 -9.08 -2.82
C ILE A 13 20.27 -7.79 -2.98
N ARG A 14 19.92 -7.45 -4.22
CA ARG A 14 19.07 -6.29 -4.54
C ARG A 14 17.62 -6.71 -4.50
N ILE A 15 16.81 -6.04 -3.69
CA ILE A 15 15.40 -6.33 -3.52
C ILE A 15 14.58 -5.10 -3.89
N VAL A 16 13.61 -5.28 -4.76
CA VAL A 16 12.59 -4.28 -5.09
C VAL A 16 11.24 -4.76 -4.59
N VAL A 17 10.55 -3.91 -3.84
CA VAL A 17 9.20 -4.17 -3.31
C VAL A 17 8.23 -3.14 -3.88
N ILE A 18 7.08 -3.56 -4.35
CA ILE A 18 6.02 -2.66 -4.80
C ILE A 18 4.88 -2.64 -3.78
N GLY A 19 4.68 -1.47 -3.19
CA GLY A 19 3.65 -1.19 -2.19
C GLY A 19 4.19 -1.00 -0.78
N ALA A 20 3.90 0.17 -0.19
CA ALA A 20 4.22 0.54 1.19
C ALA A 20 2.97 0.45 2.11
N GLY A 21 2.09 -0.51 1.84
CA GLY A 21 1.01 -0.89 2.74
C GLY A 21 1.50 -1.79 3.88
N ILE A 22 0.56 -2.37 4.63
CA ILE A 22 0.86 -3.24 5.80
C ILE A 22 1.83 -4.37 5.47
N SER A 23 1.68 -5.01 4.30
CA SER A 23 2.54 -6.12 3.88
C SER A 23 3.95 -5.68 3.48
N GLY A 24 4.06 -4.56 2.74
CA GLY A 24 5.35 -4.03 2.33
C GLY A 24 6.18 -3.53 3.51
N ILE A 25 5.56 -2.87 4.48
CA ILE A 25 6.19 -2.43 5.73
C ILE A 25 6.67 -3.63 6.55
N GLN A 26 5.85 -4.69 6.67
CA GLN A 26 6.23 -5.93 7.35
C GLN A 26 7.44 -6.56 6.69
N PHE A 27 7.39 -6.76 5.37
CA PHE A 27 8.48 -7.36 4.62
C PHE A 27 9.78 -6.55 4.73
N LEU A 28 9.69 -5.23 4.54
CA LEU A 28 10.83 -4.33 4.70
C LEU A 28 11.48 -4.49 6.07
N LYS A 29 10.68 -4.45 7.14
CA LYS A 29 11.18 -4.59 8.52
C LYS A 29 11.87 -5.93 8.76
N ASP A 30 11.27 -7.02 8.26
CA ASP A 30 11.87 -8.36 8.41
C ASP A 30 13.20 -8.46 7.67
N VAL A 31 13.27 -7.97 6.43
CA VAL A 31 14.48 -8.02 5.59
C VAL A 31 15.63 -7.26 6.25
N ILE A 32 15.44 -5.99 6.59
CA ILE A 32 16.52 -5.16 7.17
C ILE A 32 16.98 -5.63 8.56
N THR A 33 16.13 -6.39 9.26
CA THR A 33 16.46 -6.92 10.60
C THR A 33 17.20 -8.25 10.52
N ARG A 34 16.88 -9.10 9.53
CA ARG A 34 17.33 -10.47 9.48
C ARG A 34 18.44 -10.74 8.46
N LEU A 35 18.55 -9.89 7.45
CA LEU A 35 19.50 -10.09 6.33
C LEU A 35 20.56 -9.00 6.31
N PRO A 36 21.84 -9.35 6.61
CA PRO A 36 22.90 -8.33 6.75
C PRO A 36 23.43 -7.80 5.41
N ASN A 37 23.24 -8.52 4.30
CA ASN A 37 23.83 -8.19 3.01
C ASN A 37 22.75 -7.99 1.95
N VAL A 38 21.89 -6.99 2.16
CA VAL A 38 20.81 -6.65 1.24
C VAL A 38 20.79 -5.15 0.91
N SER A 39 20.38 -4.86 -0.32
CA SER A 39 19.96 -3.53 -0.75
C SER A 39 18.48 -3.61 -1.08
N ILE A 40 17.62 -2.93 -0.33
CA ILE A 40 16.18 -2.96 -0.51
C ILE A 40 15.62 -1.58 -0.79
N THR A 41 14.72 -1.50 -1.75
CA THR A 41 13.92 -0.29 -2.02
C THR A 41 12.45 -0.68 -2.18
N VAL A 42 11.59 0.04 -1.49
CA VAL A 42 10.13 -0.08 -1.61
C VAL A 42 9.62 1.08 -2.45
N TYR A 43 8.84 0.81 -3.48
CA TYR A 43 8.17 1.83 -4.29
C TYR A 43 6.68 1.83 -4.04
N ASP A 44 6.09 3.01 -3.88
CA ASP A 44 4.63 3.16 -3.74
C ASP A 44 4.12 4.29 -4.63
N LYS A 45 2.99 4.06 -5.28
CA LYS A 45 2.31 5.05 -6.12
C LYS A 45 1.76 6.24 -5.32
N ASN A 46 1.45 6.04 -4.05
CA ASN A 46 0.94 7.09 -3.17
C ASN A 46 2.04 8.03 -2.69
N SER A 47 1.69 9.17 -2.16
CA SER A 47 2.60 10.14 -1.55
C SER A 47 2.98 9.80 -0.11
N GLN A 48 2.43 8.73 0.44
CA GLN A 48 2.63 8.28 1.82
C GLN A 48 2.44 6.78 1.95
N GLU A 49 2.95 6.23 3.03
CA GLU A 49 2.70 4.86 3.49
C GLU A 49 1.24 4.63 3.91
N GLY A 50 0.84 3.34 3.98
CA GLY A 50 -0.45 2.95 4.54
C GLY A 50 -1.35 2.16 3.59
N GLY A 51 -1.11 2.20 2.27
CA GLY A 51 -1.87 1.43 1.29
C GLY A 51 -3.37 1.66 1.43
N THR A 52 -4.15 0.59 1.66
CA THR A 52 -5.60 0.63 1.86
C THR A 52 -6.05 1.70 2.85
N TRP A 53 -5.32 1.91 3.94
CA TRP A 53 -5.70 2.84 5.00
C TRP A 53 -5.38 4.30 4.66
N ALA A 54 -4.50 4.54 3.71
CA ALA A 54 -4.24 5.85 3.13
C ALA A 54 -5.24 6.19 2.01
N GLU A 55 -5.70 5.17 1.25
CA GLU A 55 -6.55 5.35 0.08
C GLU A 55 -8.05 5.42 0.43
N ASN A 56 -8.54 4.52 1.28
CA ASN A 56 -9.95 4.46 1.64
C ASN A 56 -10.32 5.52 2.68
N ARG A 57 -11.17 6.47 2.28
CA ARG A 57 -11.55 7.65 3.07
C ARG A 57 -13.06 7.83 3.17
N TYR A 58 -13.83 6.82 2.77
CA TYR A 58 -15.28 6.86 2.89
C TYR A 58 -15.71 6.91 4.35
N PRO A 59 -16.86 7.54 4.67
CA PRO A 59 -17.37 7.64 6.03
C PRO A 59 -17.53 6.26 6.68
N GLY A 60 -17.04 6.12 7.91
CA GLY A 60 -17.12 4.88 8.66
C GLY A 60 -16.12 3.80 8.26
N CYS A 61 -15.13 4.12 7.41
CA CYS A 61 -14.06 3.18 7.06
C CYS A 61 -13.31 2.73 8.32
N ALA A 62 -13.34 1.43 8.60
CA ALA A 62 -12.72 0.80 9.77
C ALA A 62 -12.26 -0.62 9.42
N CYS A 63 -11.43 -1.22 10.29
CA CYS A 63 -11.16 -2.65 10.18
C CYS A 63 -12.42 -3.46 10.52
N ASP A 64 -12.51 -4.66 9.96
CA ASP A 64 -13.60 -5.64 10.15
C ASP A 64 -13.17 -6.83 11.00
N ILE A 65 -11.97 -6.78 11.55
CA ILE A 65 -11.44 -7.69 12.57
C ILE A 65 -11.00 -6.88 13.79
N PRO A 66 -10.90 -7.47 14.98
CA PRO A 66 -10.46 -6.76 16.18
C PRO A 66 -9.10 -6.08 15.99
N SER A 67 -8.99 -4.82 16.39
CA SER A 67 -7.80 -3.97 16.18
C SER A 67 -6.52 -4.60 16.73
N HIS A 68 -6.60 -5.31 17.86
CA HIS A 68 -5.46 -5.99 18.46
C HIS A 68 -4.95 -7.19 17.63
N ALA A 69 -5.75 -7.71 16.70
CA ALA A 69 -5.31 -8.68 15.71
C ALA A 69 -4.79 -8.01 14.42
N TYR A 70 -5.11 -6.72 14.24
CA TYR A 70 -4.75 -5.94 13.05
C TYR A 70 -3.51 -5.06 13.28
N GLN A 71 -2.44 -5.67 13.76
CA GLN A 71 -1.18 -5.00 14.10
C GLN A 71 0.02 -5.92 13.90
N TYR A 72 1.22 -5.35 13.89
CA TYR A 72 2.45 -6.13 13.85
C TYR A 72 2.76 -6.72 15.22
N SER A 73 3.11 -8.00 15.27
CA SER A 73 3.50 -8.69 16.51
C SER A 73 4.74 -8.07 17.17
N TRP A 74 5.63 -7.49 16.37
CA TRP A 74 6.86 -6.83 16.83
C TRP A 74 6.67 -5.35 17.19
N ASN A 75 5.49 -4.75 16.92
CA ASN A 75 5.13 -3.39 17.32
C ASN A 75 3.66 -3.33 17.79
N PRO A 76 3.30 -3.99 18.91
CA PRO A 76 1.93 -4.00 19.39
C PRO A 76 1.48 -2.61 19.85
N ASN A 77 0.21 -2.28 19.60
CA ASN A 77 -0.45 -1.11 20.14
C ASN A 77 -1.47 -1.53 21.21
N PRO A 78 -1.20 -1.32 22.50
CA PRO A 78 -2.13 -1.66 23.57
C PRO A 78 -3.27 -0.64 23.76
N ARG A 79 -3.25 0.46 23.00
CA ARG A 79 -4.13 1.63 23.21
C ARG A 79 -5.02 1.92 22.00
N TRP A 80 -5.52 0.88 21.33
CA TRP A 80 -6.55 1.07 20.32
C TRP A 80 -7.79 1.70 20.94
N SER A 81 -8.34 2.73 20.31
CA SER A 81 -9.52 3.45 20.82
C SER A 81 -10.79 2.62 20.81
N ARG A 82 -10.86 1.62 19.92
CA ARG A 82 -12.04 0.79 19.67
C ARG A 82 -11.66 -0.65 19.33
N LEU A 83 -12.62 -1.55 19.50
CA LEU A 83 -12.50 -2.95 19.04
C LEU A 83 -12.24 -3.05 17.53
N TYR A 84 -12.89 -2.17 16.77
CA TYR A 84 -12.70 -2.00 15.32
C TYR A 84 -12.25 -0.58 15.06
N ALA A 85 -10.94 -0.37 14.94
CA ALA A 85 -10.33 0.94 14.74
C ALA A 85 -10.70 1.53 13.39
N GLU A 86 -10.92 2.83 13.36
CA GLU A 86 -11.16 3.57 12.12
C GLU A 86 -9.89 3.68 11.27
N ALA A 87 -10.08 3.88 9.96
CA ALA A 87 -8.99 3.96 8.99
C ALA A 87 -7.91 4.97 9.38
N ALA A 88 -8.29 6.13 9.92
CA ALA A 88 -7.35 7.15 10.35
C ALA A 88 -6.41 6.64 11.46
N GLU A 89 -6.95 5.96 12.48
CA GLU A 89 -6.15 5.43 13.58
C GLU A 89 -5.19 4.31 13.11
N ILE A 90 -5.65 3.47 12.18
CA ILE A 90 -4.79 2.43 11.60
C ILE A 90 -3.68 3.07 10.75
N LEU A 91 -4.00 4.10 9.97
CA LEU A 91 -3.01 4.85 9.21
C LEU A 91 -1.96 5.49 10.12
N ASP A 92 -2.39 6.11 11.22
CA ASP A 92 -1.49 6.72 12.20
C ASP A 92 -0.59 5.67 12.87
N TYR A 93 -1.12 4.49 13.17
CA TYR A 93 -0.33 3.36 13.64
C TYR A 93 0.74 2.94 12.62
N LEU A 94 0.41 2.84 11.34
CA LEU A 94 1.38 2.50 10.28
C LEU A 94 2.45 3.58 10.12
N LYS A 95 2.06 4.86 10.08
CA LYS A 95 2.99 6.00 10.01
C LYS A 95 3.93 6.05 11.21
N SER A 96 3.39 5.89 12.40
CA SER A 96 4.19 5.87 13.63
C SER A 96 5.17 4.69 13.63
N THR A 97 4.76 3.54 13.09
CA THR A 97 5.62 2.37 12.93
C THR A 97 6.76 2.65 11.96
N VAL A 98 6.47 3.20 10.78
CA VAL A 98 7.50 3.58 9.79
C VAL A 98 8.51 4.56 10.38
N THR A 99 8.04 5.55 11.13
CA THR A 99 8.89 6.54 11.80
C THR A 99 9.71 5.92 12.93
N LYS A 100 9.08 5.15 13.82
CA LYS A 100 9.73 4.53 15.00
C LYS A 100 10.90 3.63 14.61
N PHE A 101 10.79 2.93 13.51
CA PHE A 101 11.81 1.99 13.03
C PHE A 101 12.68 2.52 11.90
N ASP A 102 12.59 3.83 11.61
CA ASP A 102 13.35 4.51 10.56
C ASP A 102 13.27 3.81 9.18
N LEU A 103 12.06 3.36 8.83
CA LEU A 103 11.83 2.60 7.59
C LEU A 103 11.70 3.52 6.38
N ARG A 104 11.36 4.79 6.58
CA ARG A 104 11.03 5.75 5.52
C ARG A 104 12.17 5.93 4.52
N ARG A 105 13.43 5.83 4.96
CA ARG A 105 14.62 5.95 4.11
C ARG A 105 14.73 4.89 3.01
N TYR A 106 13.99 3.79 3.14
CA TYR A 106 13.93 2.71 2.15
C TYR A 106 12.74 2.82 1.20
N ILE A 107 11.86 3.82 1.39
CA ILE A 107 10.59 3.94 0.65
C ILE A 107 10.65 5.14 -0.29
N GLN A 108 10.34 4.90 -1.56
CA GLN A 108 10.18 5.93 -2.59
C GLN A 108 8.71 6.04 -2.96
N PHE A 109 8.11 7.17 -2.60
CA PHE A 109 6.72 7.49 -2.87
C PHE A 109 6.53 8.14 -4.24
N GLY A 110 5.26 8.24 -4.68
CA GLY A 110 4.92 8.87 -5.94
C GLY A 110 5.48 8.13 -7.17
N THR A 111 5.70 6.82 -7.04
CA THR A 111 6.33 6.00 -8.07
C THR A 111 5.47 4.77 -8.35
N THR A 112 4.94 4.70 -9.55
CA THR A 112 4.09 3.59 -10.03
C THR A 112 4.95 2.56 -10.75
N CYS A 113 4.79 1.29 -10.41
CA CYS A 113 5.33 0.18 -11.18
C CYS A 113 4.40 -0.10 -12.36
N THR A 114 4.92 0.00 -13.57
CA THR A 114 4.19 -0.25 -14.83
C THR A 114 4.34 -1.67 -15.32
N GLY A 115 5.39 -2.37 -14.88
CA GLY A 115 5.64 -3.76 -15.26
C GLY A 115 6.94 -4.29 -14.68
N ALA A 116 7.17 -5.58 -14.86
CA ALA A 116 8.45 -6.22 -14.57
C ALA A 116 8.66 -7.43 -15.48
N ASN A 117 9.89 -7.62 -15.95
CA ASN A 117 10.28 -8.74 -16.78
C ASN A 117 11.50 -9.46 -16.18
N TRP A 118 11.44 -10.77 -16.16
CA TRP A 118 12.60 -11.61 -15.80
C TRP A 118 13.57 -11.70 -16.96
N ASP A 119 14.83 -11.43 -16.70
CA ASP A 119 15.94 -11.62 -17.65
C ASP A 119 16.65 -12.94 -17.34
N GLU A 120 16.31 -13.98 -18.08
CA GLU A 120 16.86 -15.32 -17.90
C GLU A 120 18.39 -15.35 -18.09
N LYS A 121 18.91 -14.57 -19.02
CA LYS A 121 20.35 -14.55 -19.34
C LYS A 121 21.17 -14.00 -18.19
N ASN A 122 20.68 -12.96 -17.52
CA ASN A 122 21.36 -12.29 -16.44
C ASN A 122 20.87 -12.73 -15.05
N SER A 123 19.82 -13.55 -14.99
CA SER A 123 19.17 -14.03 -13.76
C SER A 123 18.77 -12.84 -12.84
N GLU A 124 18.11 -11.84 -13.43
CA GLU A 124 17.66 -10.65 -12.69
C GLU A 124 16.31 -10.15 -13.21
N TRP A 125 15.59 -9.42 -12.37
CA TRP A 125 14.38 -8.69 -12.74
C TRP A 125 14.72 -7.31 -13.30
N ASN A 126 14.05 -6.92 -14.38
CA ASN A 126 13.95 -5.55 -14.85
C ASN A 126 12.58 -5.01 -14.45
N VAL A 127 12.54 -4.07 -13.50
CA VAL A 127 11.30 -3.47 -12.99
C VAL A 127 11.13 -2.09 -13.58
N PHE A 128 10.00 -1.83 -14.24
CA PHE A 128 9.68 -0.57 -14.89
C PHE A 128 8.90 0.32 -13.94
N LEU A 129 9.38 1.54 -13.78
CA LEU A 129 8.88 2.50 -12.80
C LEU A 129 8.63 3.84 -13.46
N GLN A 130 7.54 4.49 -13.09
CA GLN A 130 7.15 5.80 -13.59
C GLN A 130 6.84 6.73 -12.43
N SER A 131 7.43 7.92 -12.42
CA SER A 131 7.09 8.96 -11.44
C SER A 131 5.73 9.55 -11.75
N ASN A 132 4.87 9.73 -10.75
CA ASN A 132 3.53 10.28 -10.92
C ASN A 132 3.50 11.72 -11.45
N GLY A 133 4.60 12.47 -11.31
CA GLY A 133 4.74 13.83 -11.84
C GLY A 133 5.32 13.90 -13.26
N ASN A 134 5.80 12.78 -13.81
CA ASN A 134 6.43 12.73 -15.12
C ASN A 134 6.15 11.40 -15.82
N THR A 135 4.99 11.33 -16.45
CA THR A 135 4.50 10.12 -17.13
C THR A 135 5.27 9.78 -18.41
N ASN A 136 6.09 10.70 -18.92
CA ASN A 136 6.88 10.48 -20.14
C ASN A 136 8.26 9.85 -19.86
N ASN A 137 8.64 9.66 -18.61
CA ASN A 137 9.94 9.13 -18.25
C ASN A 137 9.80 7.87 -17.41
N GLU A 138 9.77 6.72 -18.10
CA GLU A 138 9.87 5.42 -17.46
C GLU A 138 11.34 5.07 -17.22
N ILE A 139 11.67 4.65 -16.02
CA ILE A 139 12.99 4.15 -15.66
C ILE A 139 12.93 2.64 -15.41
N SER A 140 14.04 1.95 -15.71
CA SER A 140 14.18 0.52 -15.38
C SER A 140 15.16 0.34 -14.24
N VAL A 141 14.75 -0.43 -13.22
CA VAL A 141 15.57 -0.80 -12.07
C VAL A 141 15.78 -2.31 -12.07
N LYS A 142 17.03 -2.73 -11.87
CA LYS A 142 17.40 -4.15 -11.83
C LYS A 142 17.44 -4.67 -10.41
N CYS A 143 16.87 -5.86 -10.16
CA CYS A 143 16.95 -6.51 -8.86
C CYS A 143 17.03 -8.04 -8.98
N ASP A 144 17.52 -8.66 -7.91
CA ASP A 144 17.65 -10.11 -7.82
C ASP A 144 16.35 -10.73 -7.28
N VAL A 145 15.60 -9.95 -6.47
CA VAL A 145 14.32 -10.37 -5.91
C VAL A 145 13.29 -9.26 -6.13
N PHE A 146 12.16 -9.62 -6.75
CA PHE A 146 11.03 -8.74 -6.99
C PHE A 146 9.83 -9.17 -6.15
N VAL A 147 9.32 -8.26 -5.31
CA VAL A 147 8.23 -8.53 -4.36
C VAL A 147 7.04 -7.66 -4.65
N VAL A 148 5.88 -8.28 -4.85
CA VAL A 148 4.62 -7.60 -5.12
C VAL A 148 3.79 -7.55 -3.84
N ALA A 149 3.70 -6.35 -3.24
CA ALA A 149 2.94 -6.07 -2.02
C ALA A 149 1.80 -5.06 -2.26
N VAL A 150 1.24 -5.04 -3.47
CA VAL A 150 0.25 -4.06 -3.95
C VAL A 150 -1.15 -4.20 -3.36
N GLY A 151 -1.36 -5.21 -2.55
CA GLY A 151 -2.69 -5.53 -2.01
C GLY A 151 -3.55 -6.31 -2.99
N ARG A 152 -4.69 -6.78 -2.49
CA ARG A 152 -5.58 -7.68 -3.22
C ARG A 152 -6.76 -6.97 -3.85
N LEU A 153 -7.23 -5.84 -3.28
CA LEU A 153 -8.44 -5.12 -3.65
C LEU A 153 -8.15 -3.67 -4.06
N ASN A 154 -7.00 -3.42 -4.69
CA ASN A 154 -6.55 -2.07 -4.99
C ASN A 154 -7.18 -1.49 -6.27
N ASN A 155 -7.47 -2.34 -7.27
CA ASN A 155 -8.09 -1.91 -8.51
C ASN A 155 -9.62 -1.97 -8.40
N TRP A 156 -10.23 -0.84 -8.09
CA TRP A 156 -11.68 -0.70 -8.09
C TRP A 156 -12.20 -0.40 -9.50
N LYS A 157 -13.44 -0.77 -9.76
CA LYS A 157 -14.17 -0.40 -10.98
C LYS A 157 -15.63 -0.13 -10.65
N LEU A 158 -16.23 0.75 -11.42
CA LEU A 158 -17.68 0.93 -11.36
C LEU A 158 -18.39 -0.30 -11.92
N PRO A 159 -19.59 -0.61 -11.43
CA PRO A 159 -20.39 -1.69 -11.98
C PRO A 159 -20.82 -1.37 -13.42
N ASP A 160 -20.97 -2.41 -14.21
CA ASP A 160 -21.53 -2.31 -15.55
C ASP A 160 -23.06 -2.32 -15.43
N ILE A 161 -23.65 -1.13 -15.42
CA ILE A 161 -25.10 -0.92 -15.26
C ILE A 161 -25.57 0.01 -16.38
N ASP A 162 -26.56 -0.40 -17.11
CA ASP A 162 -27.17 0.40 -18.19
C ASP A 162 -27.61 1.77 -17.66
N GLY A 163 -27.17 2.83 -18.34
CA GLY A 163 -27.51 4.21 -18.01
C GLY A 163 -26.71 4.83 -16.86
N LEU A 164 -25.71 4.14 -16.28
CA LEU A 164 -24.88 4.70 -15.21
C LEU A 164 -24.08 5.94 -15.68
N ASP A 165 -23.69 5.96 -16.93
CA ASP A 165 -22.98 7.07 -17.59
C ASP A 165 -23.87 8.28 -17.88
N THR A 166 -25.18 8.09 -17.95
CA THR A 166 -26.17 9.16 -18.15
C THR A 166 -26.78 9.70 -16.87
N PHE A 167 -26.44 9.09 -15.71
CA PHE A 167 -26.94 9.55 -14.43
C PHE A 167 -26.50 10.97 -14.12
N GLN A 168 -27.45 11.87 -13.85
CA GLN A 168 -27.20 13.29 -13.63
C GLN A 168 -26.62 13.61 -12.23
N GLY A 169 -26.70 12.68 -11.31
CA GLY A 169 -26.13 12.81 -9.98
C GLY A 169 -24.65 12.42 -9.97
N ARG A 170 -24.02 12.52 -8.81
CA ARG A 170 -22.63 12.14 -8.64
C ARG A 170 -22.50 10.63 -8.40
N VAL A 171 -21.71 9.96 -9.23
CA VAL A 171 -21.33 8.55 -9.06
C VAL A 171 -19.97 8.49 -8.37
N ILE A 172 -19.85 7.73 -7.29
CA ILE A 172 -18.63 7.61 -6.48
C ILE A 172 -18.41 6.15 -6.10
N HIS A 173 -17.18 5.68 -6.26
CA HIS A 173 -16.77 4.42 -5.68
C HIS A 173 -16.19 4.66 -4.28
N THR A 174 -16.49 3.81 -3.29
CA THR A 174 -15.98 3.97 -1.91
C THR A 174 -14.45 4.05 -1.84
N ALA A 175 -13.74 3.28 -2.67
CA ALA A 175 -12.28 3.33 -2.77
C ALA A 175 -11.72 4.61 -3.40
N ASN A 176 -12.57 5.48 -3.97
CA ASN A 176 -12.20 6.77 -4.53
C ASN A 176 -13.09 7.88 -3.96
N TRP A 177 -13.25 7.89 -2.65
CA TRP A 177 -14.09 8.88 -1.98
C TRP A 177 -13.43 10.25 -2.02
N PRO A 178 -14.12 11.30 -2.60
CA PRO A 178 -13.59 12.64 -2.66
C PRO A 178 -13.40 13.25 -1.27
N GLN A 179 -12.28 13.88 -1.04
CA GLN A 179 -12.02 14.58 0.22
C GLN A 179 -12.97 15.78 0.37
N GLY A 180 -13.57 15.93 1.55
CA GLY A 180 -14.47 17.04 1.84
C GLY A 180 -15.82 16.98 1.11
N LEU A 181 -16.21 15.81 0.61
CA LEU A 181 -17.51 15.64 -0.03
C LEU A 181 -18.64 15.92 0.97
N ASP A 182 -19.45 16.95 0.66
CA ASP A 182 -20.69 17.24 1.39
C ASP A 182 -21.85 16.45 0.76
N TYR A 183 -22.46 15.61 1.55
CA TYR A 183 -23.64 14.81 1.19
C TYR A 183 -24.87 15.14 2.05
N HIS A 184 -24.79 16.17 2.91
CA HIS A 184 -25.91 16.55 3.75
C HIS A 184 -27.11 17.00 2.90
N GLY A 185 -28.30 16.54 3.26
CA GLY A 185 -29.54 16.84 2.55
C GLY A 185 -29.60 16.29 1.13
N LYS A 186 -28.78 15.29 0.79
CA LYS A 186 -28.82 14.59 -0.49
C LYS A 186 -29.47 13.23 -0.35
N ASP A 187 -30.20 12.83 -1.37
CA ASP A 187 -30.63 11.44 -1.52
C ASP A 187 -29.43 10.62 -1.99
N VAL A 188 -29.07 9.60 -1.21
CA VAL A 188 -27.91 8.75 -1.49
C VAL A 188 -28.33 7.32 -1.67
N ALA A 189 -28.06 6.77 -2.85
CA ALA A 189 -28.20 5.33 -3.12
C ALA A 189 -26.83 4.64 -2.98
N VAL A 190 -26.80 3.52 -2.25
CA VAL A 190 -25.60 2.70 -2.08
C VAL A 190 -25.81 1.37 -2.81
N ILE A 191 -24.97 1.12 -3.81
CA ILE A 191 -25.00 -0.12 -4.60
C ILE A 191 -23.94 -1.08 -4.06
N GLY A 192 -24.38 -2.25 -3.61
CA GLY A 192 -23.54 -3.28 -3.03
C GLY A 192 -23.86 -3.56 -1.57
N ASN A 193 -23.39 -4.71 -1.07
CA ASN A 193 -23.63 -5.18 0.30
C ASN A 193 -22.36 -5.73 0.99
N GLY A 194 -21.17 -5.34 0.50
CA GLY A 194 -19.90 -5.69 1.13
C GLY A 194 -19.59 -4.85 2.37
N ALA A 195 -18.45 -5.09 3.01
CA ALA A 195 -18.00 -4.39 4.21
C ALA A 195 -18.03 -2.86 4.03
N SER A 196 -17.50 -2.35 2.91
CA SER A 196 -17.45 -0.91 2.64
C SER A 196 -18.85 -0.27 2.57
N SER A 197 -19.81 -0.93 1.91
CA SER A 197 -21.19 -0.39 1.82
C SER A 197 -21.89 -0.38 3.17
N THR A 198 -21.72 -1.43 3.97
CA THR A 198 -22.30 -1.53 5.32
C THR A 198 -21.76 -0.43 6.24
N GLN A 199 -20.45 -0.20 6.24
CA GLN A 199 -19.79 0.85 7.03
C GLN A 199 -20.22 2.25 6.56
N CYS A 200 -20.19 2.48 5.25
CA CYS A 200 -20.57 3.76 4.64
C CYS A 200 -22.03 4.11 4.92
N LEU A 201 -22.96 3.19 4.69
CA LEU A 201 -24.38 3.40 4.90
C LEU A 201 -24.71 3.77 6.36
N ALA A 202 -24.10 3.07 7.32
CA ALA A 202 -24.28 3.37 8.75
C ALA A 202 -23.82 4.78 9.12
N SER A 203 -22.78 5.30 8.45
CA SER A 203 -22.23 6.62 8.69
C SER A 203 -22.98 7.73 7.95
N LEU A 204 -23.53 7.45 6.76
CA LEU A 204 -24.32 8.42 5.99
C LEU A 204 -25.69 8.73 6.61
N ARG A 205 -26.19 7.89 7.51
CA ARG A 205 -27.49 8.08 8.20
C ARG A 205 -27.42 9.01 9.41
N LYS A 206 -26.24 9.48 9.78
CA LYS A 206 -26.02 10.41 10.92
C LYS A 206 -26.11 11.85 10.45
#